data_fa373011e338f6dad5135303cd38fbf8
#
_entry.id   fa373011e338f6dad5135303cd38fbf8
#
_cell.length_a   1.000
_cell.length_b   1.000
_cell.length_c   1.000
_cell.angle_alpha   90.00
_cell.angle_beta   90.00
_cell.angle_gamma   90.00
#
_symmetry.space_group_name_H-M   'P 1'
#
loop_
_entity.id
_entity.type
_entity.pdbx_description
1 polymer ?
#
loop_
_entity_poly.entity_id
_entity_poly.type
_entity_poly.pdbx_seq_one_letter_code
_entity_poly.pdbx_strand_id
1 'polypeptide(L)'
;MLFVAMAIGFSLLMIGYLVLNEVERHFAEQDADELVVITRAVEDALQSAKDQDSAPEGALARAVSGHHGVYFQVWDDVGRLVYSSVDTGSLPQANTYAPVARIQVDNLYTWQSDGKTYRGTAPQARIGGQDYRIIAVIDMDFHIHFLENFRRSLWLIMVAAGVITLLAAWYGVHQGHAPIRALSESMGDVQVDRLHVRLEPNTVPAELKTLVDSFNHMIGRLEDSFVRLSYFSADIAPELR
;
A
#
# COMPACT_ATOMS: atom_id res chain seq x y z
N MET A 1 1.11 -23.95 3.73
CA MET A 1 1.94 -22.99 2.98
C MET A 1 1.17 -22.20 1.95
N LEU A 2 0.40 -22.82 1.04
CA LEU A 2 -0.35 -22.10 -0.01
C LEU A 2 -1.29 -21.03 0.57
N PHE A 3 -2.11 -21.36 1.58
CA PHE A 3 -3.03 -20.41 2.22
C PHE A 3 -2.30 -19.21 2.87
N VAL A 4 -1.16 -19.46 3.49
CA VAL A 4 -0.35 -18.38 4.09
C VAL A 4 0.18 -17.45 3.01
N ALA A 5 0.72 -17.99 1.91
CA ALA A 5 1.20 -17.21 0.78
C ALA A 5 0.08 -16.38 0.15
N MET A 6 -1.11 -16.96 -0.04
CA MET A 6 -2.28 -16.24 -0.57
C MET A 6 -2.74 -15.12 0.37
N ALA A 7 -2.81 -15.38 1.67
CA ALA A 7 -3.21 -14.38 2.67
C ALA A 7 -2.22 -13.21 2.71
N ILE A 8 -0.90 -13.49 2.71
CA ILE A 8 0.14 -12.46 2.67
C ILE A 8 0.05 -11.66 1.36
N GLY A 9 -0.06 -12.34 0.21
CA GLY A 9 -0.18 -11.70 -1.09
C GLY A 9 -1.39 -10.77 -1.16
N PHE A 10 -2.56 -11.25 -0.74
CA PHE A 10 -3.78 -10.45 -0.69
C PHE A 10 -3.66 -9.23 0.23
N SER A 11 -3.09 -9.43 1.44
CA SER A 11 -2.89 -8.34 2.40
C SER A 11 -1.96 -7.26 1.85
N LEU A 12 -0.84 -7.65 1.23
CA LEU A 12 0.11 -6.71 0.63
C LEU A 12 -0.52 -5.95 -0.54
N LEU A 13 -1.24 -6.64 -1.43
CA LEU A 13 -1.94 -6.00 -2.55
C LEU A 13 -3.00 -5.01 -2.06
N MET A 14 -3.76 -5.35 -1.04
CA MET A 14 -4.76 -4.46 -0.44
C MET A 14 -4.10 -3.22 0.16
N ILE A 15 -3.02 -3.39 0.93
CA ILE A 15 -2.27 -2.27 1.50
C ILE A 15 -1.70 -1.39 0.39
N GLY A 16 -1.09 -1.99 -0.63
CA GLY A 16 -0.54 -1.25 -1.77
C GLY A 16 -1.60 -0.42 -2.50
N TYR A 17 -2.77 -1.00 -2.74
CA TYR A 17 -3.90 -0.29 -3.36
C TYR A 17 -4.39 0.88 -2.50
N LEU A 18 -4.59 0.67 -1.19
CA LEU A 18 -5.05 1.70 -0.27
C LEU A 18 -4.05 2.86 -0.18
N VAL A 19 -2.75 2.54 -0.07
CA VAL A 19 -1.69 3.57 0.00
C VAL A 19 -1.61 4.39 -1.28
N LEU A 20 -1.66 3.76 -2.46
CA LEU A 20 -1.64 4.48 -3.74
C LEU A 20 -2.85 5.38 -3.89
N ASN A 21 -4.03 4.88 -3.60
CA ASN A 21 -5.27 5.65 -3.68
C ASN A 21 -5.28 6.86 -2.72
N GLU A 22 -4.75 6.68 -1.51
CA GLU A 22 -4.68 7.78 -0.54
C GLU A 22 -3.66 8.84 -0.94
N VAL A 23 -2.51 8.44 -1.51
CA VAL A 23 -1.50 9.37 -2.01
C VAL A 23 -2.05 10.17 -3.21
N GLU A 24 -2.72 9.52 -4.17
CA GLU A 24 -3.34 10.22 -5.30
C GLU A 24 -4.42 11.21 -4.84
N ARG A 25 -5.24 10.82 -3.88
CA ARG A 25 -6.25 11.70 -3.31
C ARG A 25 -5.63 12.89 -2.59
N HIS A 26 -4.57 12.65 -1.80
CA HIS A 26 -3.87 13.71 -1.10
C HIS A 26 -3.29 14.78 -2.07
N PHE A 27 -2.69 14.35 -3.19
CA PHE A 27 -2.24 15.29 -4.23
C PHE A 27 -3.40 16.05 -4.85
N ALA A 28 -4.54 15.42 -5.09
CA ALA A 28 -5.70 16.11 -5.64
C ALA A 28 -6.27 17.17 -4.66
N GLU A 29 -6.26 16.88 -3.35
CA GLU A 29 -6.65 17.84 -2.31
C GLU A 29 -5.66 19.02 -2.25
N GLN A 30 -4.36 18.75 -2.31
CA GLN A 30 -3.32 19.79 -2.34
C GLN A 30 -3.43 20.67 -3.57
N ASP A 31 -3.65 20.09 -4.75
CA ASP A 31 -3.88 20.84 -5.98
C ASP A 31 -5.12 21.75 -5.89
N ALA A 32 -6.21 21.24 -5.30
CA ALA A 32 -7.41 22.05 -5.09
C ALA A 32 -7.14 23.25 -4.17
N ASP A 33 -6.42 23.04 -3.08
CA ASP A 33 -6.06 24.11 -2.14
C ASP A 33 -5.15 25.17 -2.79
N GLU A 34 -4.16 24.74 -3.58
CA GLU A 34 -3.27 25.65 -4.32
C GLU A 34 -4.06 26.47 -5.35
N LEU A 35 -4.97 25.85 -6.10
CA LEU A 35 -5.83 26.54 -7.04
C LEU A 35 -6.75 27.57 -6.35
N VAL A 36 -7.22 27.29 -5.12
CA VAL A 36 -7.97 28.28 -4.32
C VAL A 36 -7.11 29.49 -3.98
N VAL A 37 -5.86 29.28 -3.55
CA VAL A 37 -4.94 30.37 -3.22
C VAL A 37 -4.64 31.24 -4.43
N ILE A 38 -4.35 30.63 -5.57
CA ILE A 38 -4.07 31.34 -6.82
C ILE A 38 -5.30 32.11 -7.31
N THR A 39 -6.47 31.49 -7.28
CA THR A 39 -7.70 32.14 -7.68
C THR A 39 -7.97 33.41 -6.85
N ARG A 40 -7.79 33.32 -5.51
CA ARG A 40 -7.93 34.51 -4.64
C ARG A 40 -6.91 35.59 -4.96
N ALA A 41 -5.64 35.21 -5.19
CA ALA A 41 -4.62 36.19 -5.58
C ALA A 41 -4.95 36.90 -6.88
N VAL A 42 -5.54 36.19 -7.85
CA VAL A 42 -6.02 36.76 -9.11
C VAL A 42 -7.21 37.68 -8.88
N GLU A 43 -8.18 37.29 -8.05
CA GLU A 43 -9.33 38.10 -7.66
C GLU A 43 -8.89 39.40 -6.99
N ASP A 44 -7.99 39.32 -6.01
CA ASP A 44 -7.43 40.48 -5.30
C ASP A 44 -6.68 41.40 -6.25
N ALA A 45 -5.94 40.87 -7.20
CA ALA A 45 -5.23 41.65 -8.22
C ALA A 45 -6.19 42.39 -9.15
N LEU A 46 -7.27 41.74 -9.59
CA LEU A 46 -8.33 42.38 -10.41
C LEU A 46 -9.06 43.47 -9.63
N GLN A 47 -9.40 43.22 -8.37
CA GLN A 47 -10.02 44.21 -7.50
C GLN A 47 -9.13 45.45 -7.32
N SER A 48 -7.86 45.22 -7.01
CA SER A 48 -6.87 46.29 -6.80
C SER A 48 -6.64 47.13 -8.07
N ALA A 49 -6.58 46.50 -9.24
CA ALA A 49 -6.45 47.19 -10.52
C ALA A 49 -7.66 48.10 -10.79
N LYS A 50 -8.87 47.61 -10.47
CA LYS A 50 -10.11 48.34 -10.64
C LYS A 50 -10.19 49.54 -9.67
N ASP A 51 -9.85 49.36 -8.41
CA ASP A 51 -9.87 50.41 -7.39
C ASP A 51 -8.86 51.53 -7.71
N GLN A 52 -7.79 51.22 -8.43
CA GLN A 52 -6.75 52.15 -8.88
C GLN A 52 -7.01 52.73 -10.29
N ASP A 53 -8.10 52.35 -10.93
CA ASP A 53 -8.43 52.70 -12.33
C ASP A 53 -7.23 52.39 -13.27
N SER A 54 -6.56 51.27 -13.02
CA SER A 54 -5.35 50.86 -13.74
C SER A 54 -5.60 49.60 -14.58
N ALA A 55 -4.76 49.39 -15.60
CA ALA A 55 -4.81 48.21 -16.42
C ALA A 55 -4.47 46.96 -15.58
N PRO A 56 -5.25 45.86 -15.64
CA PRO A 56 -5.12 44.71 -14.76
C PRO A 56 -3.87 43.85 -15.05
N GLU A 57 -3.26 43.95 -16.23
CA GLU A 57 -2.17 43.06 -16.68
C GLU A 57 -0.94 43.09 -15.72
N GLY A 58 -0.57 44.31 -15.27
CA GLY A 58 0.56 44.48 -14.38
C GLY A 58 0.33 43.93 -12.97
N ALA A 59 -0.90 44.00 -12.46
CA ALA A 59 -1.31 43.43 -11.19
C ALA A 59 -1.38 41.89 -11.28
N LEU A 60 -2.00 41.39 -12.34
CA LEU A 60 -2.12 39.95 -12.61
C LEU A 60 -0.77 39.27 -12.82
N ALA A 61 0.18 39.91 -13.53
CA ALA A 61 1.55 39.39 -13.68
C ALA A 61 2.27 39.23 -12.34
N ARG A 62 2.00 40.09 -11.35
CA ARG A 62 2.59 39.98 -10.00
C ARG A 62 1.86 38.96 -9.12
N ALA A 63 0.57 38.74 -9.33
CA ALA A 63 -0.24 37.86 -8.46
C ALA A 63 0.30 36.43 -8.32
N VAL A 64 0.96 35.92 -9.34
CA VAL A 64 1.48 34.54 -9.40
C VAL A 64 3.02 34.53 -9.46
N SER A 65 3.66 35.66 -9.26
CA SER A 65 5.12 35.74 -9.19
C SER A 65 5.64 34.86 -8.04
N GLY A 66 6.42 33.81 -8.37
CA GLY A 66 7.00 32.88 -7.38
C GLY A 66 6.29 31.51 -7.29
N HIS A 67 5.16 31.31 -7.94
CA HIS A 67 4.53 30.00 -8.06
C HIS A 67 5.01 29.32 -9.36
N HIS A 68 5.82 28.28 -9.20
CA HIS A 68 6.32 27.49 -10.34
C HIS A 68 5.28 26.40 -10.70
N GLY A 69 5.04 26.22 -12.00
CA GLY A 69 4.12 25.19 -12.49
C GLY A 69 2.64 25.52 -12.35
N VAL A 70 2.31 26.76 -11.93
CA VAL A 70 0.92 27.23 -11.87
C VAL A 70 0.69 28.27 -12.96
N TYR A 71 -0.39 28.10 -13.70
CA TYR A 71 -0.76 28.95 -14.82
C TYR A 71 -2.20 29.39 -14.70
N PHE A 72 -2.54 30.56 -15.25
CA PHE A 72 -3.92 31.03 -15.28
C PHE A 72 -4.24 31.91 -16.47
N GLN A 73 -5.50 31.94 -16.79
CA GLN A 73 -6.09 32.88 -17.76
C GLN A 73 -7.30 33.58 -17.13
N VAL A 74 -7.49 34.81 -17.48
CA VAL A 74 -8.65 35.63 -17.07
C VAL A 74 -9.42 36.03 -18.31
N TRP A 75 -10.71 35.75 -18.33
CA TRP A 75 -11.63 36.06 -19.41
C TRP A 75 -12.76 36.95 -18.88
N ASP A 76 -13.17 37.93 -19.67
CA ASP A 76 -14.33 38.78 -19.33
C ASP A 76 -15.67 38.07 -19.64
N ASP A 77 -16.77 38.71 -19.29
CA ASP A 77 -18.14 38.24 -19.52
C ASP A 77 -18.51 38.14 -21.01
N VAL A 78 -17.80 38.89 -21.90
CA VAL A 78 -17.97 38.87 -23.36
C VAL A 78 -17.12 37.75 -24.01
N GLY A 79 -16.27 37.06 -23.24
CA GLY A 79 -15.41 36.01 -23.71
C GLY A 79 -14.11 36.52 -24.35
N ARG A 80 -13.63 37.71 -24.00
CA ARG A 80 -12.31 38.21 -24.39
C ARG A 80 -11.29 37.84 -23.36
N LEU A 81 -10.10 37.43 -23.82
CA LEU A 81 -8.98 37.19 -22.97
C LEU A 81 -8.44 38.51 -22.42
N VAL A 82 -8.49 38.68 -21.10
CA VAL A 82 -7.94 39.83 -20.38
C VAL A 82 -6.48 39.61 -20.08
N TYR A 83 -6.11 38.39 -19.64
CA TYR A 83 -4.72 38.04 -19.30
C TYR A 83 -4.46 36.53 -19.46
N SER A 84 -3.24 36.19 -19.84
CA SER A 84 -2.73 34.81 -19.81
C SER A 84 -1.30 34.78 -19.29
N SER A 85 -1.02 33.90 -18.35
CA SER A 85 0.33 33.69 -17.82
C SER A 85 1.23 32.82 -18.71
N VAL A 86 0.64 32.19 -19.76
CA VAL A 86 1.33 31.36 -20.77
C VAL A 86 0.73 31.62 -22.15
N ASP A 87 1.37 31.04 -23.18
CA ASP A 87 0.84 31.10 -24.55
C ASP A 87 -0.56 30.48 -24.60
N THR A 88 -1.45 31.17 -25.29
CA THR A 88 -2.88 30.87 -25.32
C THR A 88 -3.26 29.51 -25.85
N GLY A 89 -2.34 28.81 -26.55
CA GLY A 89 -2.57 27.48 -27.09
C GLY A 89 -2.42 26.33 -26.09
N SER A 90 -1.73 26.56 -24.97
CA SER A 90 -1.43 25.52 -23.98
C SER A 90 -2.54 25.26 -22.97
N LEU A 91 -3.47 26.21 -22.81
CA LEU A 91 -4.57 26.09 -21.86
C LEU A 91 -5.93 25.99 -22.59
N PRO A 92 -6.91 25.32 -21.97
CA PRO A 92 -8.26 25.21 -22.54
C PRO A 92 -8.92 26.56 -22.67
N GLN A 93 -9.78 26.73 -23.69
CA GLN A 93 -10.56 27.92 -23.86
C GLN A 93 -11.63 28.07 -22.73
N ALA A 94 -12.02 29.30 -22.41
CA ALA A 94 -12.97 29.63 -21.35
C ALA A 94 -14.28 28.81 -21.37
N ASN A 95 -14.73 28.37 -22.53
CA ASN A 95 -15.98 27.62 -22.68
C ASN A 95 -15.82 26.09 -22.60
N THR A 96 -14.59 25.60 -22.44
CA THR A 96 -14.32 24.17 -22.42
C THR A 96 -14.86 23.48 -21.16
N TYR A 97 -14.85 24.20 -20.04
CA TYR A 97 -15.32 23.67 -18.75
C TYR A 97 -16.45 24.52 -18.18
N ALA A 98 -17.37 23.88 -17.48
CA ALA A 98 -18.42 24.56 -16.76
C ALA A 98 -17.83 25.45 -15.66
N PRO A 99 -18.36 26.69 -15.48
CA PRO A 99 -17.92 27.54 -14.39
C PRO A 99 -18.27 26.93 -13.03
N VAL A 100 -17.33 26.99 -12.07
CA VAL A 100 -17.53 26.49 -10.73
C VAL A 100 -17.62 27.64 -9.73
N ALA A 101 -18.56 27.53 -8.78
CA ALA A 101 -18.71 28.51 -7.71
C ALA A 101 -17.70 28.29 -6.57
N ARG A 102 -17.20 27.04 -6.41
CA ARG A 102 -16.25 26.66 -5.37
C ARG A 102 -15.32 25.59 -5.90
N ILE A 103 -14.03 25.76 -5.68
CA ILE A 103 -13.01 24.77 -6.07
C ILE A 103 -13.05 23.61 -5.07
N GLN A 104 -13.18 22.39 -5.58
CA GLN A 104 -13.17 21.13 -4.85
C GLN A 104 -12.51 20.06 -5.72
N VAL A 105 -12.02 18.99 -5.11
CA VAL A 105 -11.38 17.87 -5.82
C VAL A 105 -12.28 17.33 -6.94
N ASP A 106 -13.58 17.22 -6.69
CA ASP A 106 -14.55 16.61 -7.61
C ASP A 106 -14.81 17.47 -8.87
N ASN A 107 -14.41 18.74 -8.88
CA ASN A 107 -14.56 19.64 -10.02
C ASN A 107 -13.22 20.05 -10.66
N LEU A 108 -12.17 19.32 -10.36
CA LEU A 108 -10.90 19.43 -11.07
C LEU A 108 -10.94 18.64 -12.36
N TYR A 109 -10.47 19.24 -13.43
CA TYR A 109 -10.33 18.62 -14.75
C TYR A 109 -8.86 18.34 -15.03
N THR A 110 -8.58 17.18 -15.63
CA THR A 110 -7.23 16.81 -16.05
C THR A 110 -7.22 16.69 -17.57
N TRP A 111 -6.23 17.29 -18.24
CA TRP A 111 -6.05 17.20 -19.70
C TRP A 111 -4.58 17.17 -20.07
N GLN A 112 -4.29 16.82 -21.32
CA GLN A 112 -2.94 16.84 -21.87
C GLN A 112 -2.84 17.90 -22.97
N SER A 113 -1.74 18.66 -22.96
CA SER A 113 -1.36 19.61 -23.98
C SER A 113 0.16 19.64 -24.12
N ASP A 114 0.66 19.63 -25.35
CA ASP A 114 2.09 19.70 -25.67
C ASP A 114 2.96 18.65 -24.93
N GLY A 115 2.40 17.44 -24.71
CA GLY A 115 3.09 16.37 -24.02
C GLY A 115 3.15 16.49 -22.49
N LYS A 116 2.53 17.54 -21.92
CA LYS A 116 2.38 17.78 -20.49
C LYS A 116 0.98 17.47 -20.03
N THR A 117 0.86 17.07 -18.78
CA THR A 117 -0.42 16.85 -18.11
C THR A 117 -0.72 18.00 -17.16
N TYR A 118 -1.92 18.54 -17.29
CA TYR A 118 -2.39 19.65 -16.49
C TYR A 118 -3.63 19.26 -15.70
N ARG A 119 -3.76 19.83 -14.49
CA ARG A 119 -4.97 19.76 -13.69
C ARG A 119 -5.43 21.18 -13.37
N GLY A 120 -6.72 21.45 -13.49
CA GLY A 120 -7.22 22.79 -13.25
C GLY A 120 -8.73 22.86 -13.13
N THR A 121 -9.21 24.09 -12.98
CA THR A 121 -10.63 24.40 -12.81
C THR A 121 -10.94 25.78 -13.39
N ALA A 122 -12.22 26.09 -13.54
CA ALA A 122 -12.68 27.35 -14.12
C ALA A 122 -13.61 28.12 -13.15
N PRO A 123 -13.10 28.67 -12.04
CA PRO A 123 -13.90 29.50 -11.14
C PRO A 123 -14.40 30.78 -11.80
N GLN A 124 -15.55 31.24 -11.34
CA GLN A 124 -16.16 32.52 -11.75
C GLN A 124 -16.09 33.50 -10.59
N ALA A 125 -15.60 34.69 -10.87
CA ALA A 125 -15.48 35.78 -9.92
C ALA A 125 -16.28 37.00 -10.38
N ARG A 126 -16.96 37.69 -9.46
CA ARG A 126 -17.66 38.95 -9.72
C ARG A 126 -16.93 40.10 -9.04
N ILE A 127 -16.33 40.97 -9.84
CA ILE A 127 -15.50 42.07 -9.38
C ILE A 127 -16.04 43.39 -9.87
N GLY A 128 -16.49 44.24 -8.95
CA GLY A 128 -17.06 45.54 -9.25
C GLY A 128 -18.26 45.53 -10.21
N GLY A 129 -19.08 44.45 -10.13
CA GLY A 129 -20.27 44.28 -10.96
C GLY A 129 -20.04 43.63 -12.32
N GLN A 130 -18.81 43.29 -12.67
CA GLN A 130 -18.42 42.56 -13.88
C GLN A 130 -18.06 41.13 -13.55
N ASP A 131 -18.51 40.17 -14.35
CA ASP A 131 -18.20 38.76 -14.18
C ASP A 131 -16.90 38.40 -14.93
N TYR A 132 -16.00 37.71 -14.26
CA TYR A 132 -14.77 37.19 -14.84
C TYR A 132 -14.75 35.67 -14.69
N ARG A 133 -14.22 35.01 -15.69
CA ARG A 133 -13.91 33.58 -15.63
C ARG A 133 -12.39 33.41 -15.53
N ILE A 134 -11.97 32.76 -14.46
CA ILE A 134 -10.56 32.47 -14.21
C ILE A 134 -10.34 31.00 -14.54
N ILE A 135 -9.41 30.67 -15.44
CA ILE A 135 -8.95 29.32 -15.68
C ILE A 135 -7.64 29.17 -14.90
N ALA A 136 -7.67 28.45 -13.80
CA ALA A 136 -6.48 28.19 -12.97
C ALA A 136 -6.02 26.75 -13.13
N VAL A 137 -4.70 26.54 -13.31
CA VAL A 137 -4.13 25.31 -13.82
C VAL A 137 -2.79 25.02 -13.15
N ILE A 138 -2.55 23.76 -12.81
CA ILE A 138 -1.30 23.25 -12.28
C ILE A 138 -0.69 22.26 -13.27
N ASP A 139 0.61 22.36 -13.52
CA ASP A 139 1.42 21.38 -14.24
C ASP A 139 1.65 20.14 -13.35
N MET A 140 1.21 18.98 -13.81
CA MET A 140 1.27 17.73 -13.06
C MET A 140 2.55 16.94 -13.29
N ASP A 141 3.49 17.40 -14.09
CA ASP A 141 4.69 16.62 -14.44
C ASP A 141 5.46 16.18 -13.19
N PHE A 142 5.61 17.06 -12.20
CA PHE A 142 6.24 16.72 -10.93
C PHE A 142 5.49 15.62 -10.18
N HIS A 143 4.16 15.73 -10.08
CA HIS A 143 3.31 14.76 -9.38
C HIS A 143 3.32 13.40 -10.07
N ILE A 144 3.29 13.36 -11.40
CA ILE A 144 3.31 12.13 -12.18
C ILE A 144 4.64 11.39 -11.99
N HIS A 145 5.77 12.09 -12.12
CA HIS A 145 7.10 11.50 -11.90
C HIS A 145 7.28 11.01 -10.46
N PHE A 146 6.80 11.77 -9.49
CA PHE A 146 6.81 11.34 -8.09
C PHE A 146 5.98 10.06 -7.88
N LEU A 147 4.74 10.03 -8.38
CA LEU A 147 3.85 8.88 -8.26
C LEU A 147 4.40 7.63 -8.94
N GLU A 148 5.04 7.76 -10.10
CA GLU A 148 5.70 6.64 -10.79
C GLU A 148 6.86 6.07 -9.97
N ASN A 149 7.74 6.92 -9.46
CA ASN A 149 8.85 6.52 -8.62
C ASN A 149 8.37 5.92 -7.29
N PHE A 150 7.36 6.53 -6.68
CA PHE A 150 6.74 6.03 -5.45
C PHE A 150 6.11 4.65 -5.67
N ARG A 151 5.32 4.47 -6.74
CA ARG A 151 4.71 3.19 -7.11
C ARG A 151 5.76 2.10 -7.31
N ARG A 152 6.85 2.42 -8.02
CA ARG A 152 7.96 1.48 -8.24
C ARG A 152 8.63 1.07 -6.92
N SER A 153 8.91 2.04 -6.06
CA SER A 153 9.51 1.79 -4.74
C SER A 153 8.59 0.97 -3.85
N LEU A 154 7.29 1.29 -3.82
CA LEU A 154 6.28 0.57 -3.07
C LEU A 154 6.21 -0.91 -3.51
N TRP A 155 6.18 -1.17 -4.83
CA TRP A 155 6.19 -2.52 -5.36
C TRP A 155 7.45 -3.30 -4.96
N LEU A 156 8.62 -2.69 -5.04
CA LEU A 156 9.88 -3.32 -4.60
C LEU A 156 9.84 -3.70 -3.11
N ILE A 157 9.38 -2.79 -2.27
CA ILE A 157 9.24 -3.03 -0.82
C ILE A 157 8.24 -4.16 -0.56
N MET A 158 7.08 -4.15 -1.21
CA MET A 158 6.05 -5.18 -1.04
C MET A 158 6.55 -6.56 -1.46
N VAL A 159 7.23 -6.66 -2.62
CA VAL A 159 7.83 -7.93 -3.08
C VAL A 159 8.89 -8.42 -2.11
N ALA A 160 9.79 -7.54 -1.66
CA ALA A 160 10.83 -7.88 -0.69
C ALA A 160 10.21 -8.36 0.64
N ALA A 161 9.22 -7.65 1.17
CA ALA A 161 8.50 -8.03 2.38
C ALA A 161 7.80 -9.38 2.22
N GLY A 162 7.15 -9.62 1.08
CA GLY A 162 6.52 -10.90 0.77
C GLY A 162 7.52 -12.06 0.73
N VAL A 163 8.64 -11.87 0.05
CA VAL A 163 9.70 -12.89 -0.01
C VAL A 163 10.28 -13.18 1.37
N ILE A 164 10.62 -12.16 2.14
CA ILE A 164 11.15 -12.32 3.51
C ILE A 164 10.16 -13.09 4.39
N THR A 165 8.89 -12.72 4.34
CA THR A 165 7.85 -13.36 5.15
C THR A 165 7.64 -14.82 4.75
N LEU A 166 7.65 -15.14 3.44
CA LEU A 166 7.54 -16.50 2.95
C LEU A 166 8.75 -17.36 3.33
N LEU A 167 9.97 -16.81 3.24
CA LEU A 167 11.19 -17.50 3.69
C LEU A 167 11.17 -17.77 5.19
N ALA A 168 10.76 -16.80 6.00
CA ALA A 168 10.62 -16.94 7.43
C ALA A 168 9.57 -18.02 7.79
N ALA A 169 8.42 -18.02 7.12
CA ALA A 169 7.40 -19.03 7.31
C ALA A 169 7.85 -20.42 6.87
N TRP A 170 8.55 -20.53 5.74
CA TRP A 170 9.12 -21.79 5.27
C TRP A 170 10.15 -22.35 6.27
N TYR A 171 11.07 -21.48 6.74
CA TYR A 171 12.08 -21.85 7.72
C TYR A 171 11.44 -22.31 9.05
N GLY A 172 10.48 -21.54 9.56
CA GLY A 172 9.76 -21.85 10.80
C GLY A 172 9.03 -23.19 10.73
N VAL A 173 8.34 -23.46 9.60
CA VAL A 173 7.67 -24.77 9.39
C VAL A 173 8.69 -25.89 9.28
N HIS A 174 9.79 -25.68 8.54
CA HIS A 174 10.81 -26.73 8.38
C HIS A 174 11.48 -27.08 9.71
N GLN A 175 11.86 -26.08 10.50
CA GLN A 175 12.44 -26.28 11.82
C GLN A 175 11.45 -26.86 12.83
N GLY A 176 10.19 -26.42 12.77
CA GLY A 176 9.15 -26.90 13.68
C GLY A 176 8.77 -28.37 13.44
N HIS A 177 8.97 -28.93 12.24
CA HIS A 177 8.68 -30.32 11.94
C HIS A 177 9.87 -31.25 12.17
N ALA A 178 11.10 -30.74 12.29
CA ALA A 178 12.29 -31.54 12.51
C ALA A 178 12.21 -32.43 13.80
N PRO A 179 11.79 -31.91 14.96
CA PRO A 179 11.64 -32.71 16.18
C PRO A 179 10.57 -33.79 16.03
N ILE A 180 9.46 -33.50 15.34
CA ILE A 180 8.38 -34.48 15.13
C ILE A 180 8.86 -35.61 14.24
N ARG A 181 9.65 -35.33 13.20
CA ARG A 181 10.21 -36.33 12.31
C ARG A 181 11.21 -37.21 13.06
N ALA A 182 12.14 -36.62 13.82
CA ALA A 182 13.11 -37.37 14.64
C ALA A 182 12.40 -38.27 15.65
N LEU A 183 11.33 -37.79 16.28
CA LEU A 183 10.54 -38.59 17.20
C LEU A 183 9.83 -39.77 16.49
N SER A 184 9.25 -39.54 15.33
CA SER A 184 8.60 -40.56 14.50
C SER A 184 9.59 -41.64 14.04
N GLU A 185 10.80 -41.27 13.62
CA GLU A 185 11.87 -42.19 13.24
C GLU A 185 12.30 -43.06 14.45
N SER A 186 12.53 -42.41 15.61
CA SER A 186 12.89 -43.13 16.83
C SER A 186 11.79 -44.09 17.32
N MET A 187 10.52 -43.73 17.10
CA MET A 187 9.38 -44.62 17.41
C MET A 187 9.29 -45.79 16.42
N GLY A 188 9.66 -45.61 15.17
CA GLY A 188 9.63 -46.67 14.14
C GLY A 188 10.73 -47.71 14.31
N ASP A 189 11.84 -47.35 14.95
CA ASP A 189 12.98 -48.25 15.18
C ASP A 189 12.79 -49.17 16.38
N VAL A 190 11.70 -49.09 17.13
CA VAL A 190 11.40 -49.95 18.26
C VAL A 190 11.01 -51.35 17.77
N GLN A 191 11.85 -52.33 18.04
CA GLN A 191 11.62 -53.73 17.75
C GLN A 191 11.50 -54.52 19.07
N VAL A 192 10.93 -55.72 18.98
CA VAL A 192 10.68 -56.58 20.16
C VAL A 192 11.94 -56.93 20.92
N ASP A 193 13.09 -57.00 20.25
CA ASP A 193 14.42 -57.20 20.81
C ASP A 193 15.08 -55.95 21.36
N ARG A 194 14.47 -54.76 21.19
CA ARG A 194 14.98 -53.46 21.63
C ARG A 194 13.95 -52.63 22.43
N LEU A 195 13.15 -53.26 23.27
CA LEU A 195 12.13 -52.63 24.11
C LEU A 195 12.68 -51.75 25.25
N HIS A 196 13.99 -51.81 25.50
CA HIS A 196 14.67 -51.01 26.54
C HIS A 196 14.97 -49.56 26.12
N VAL A 197 14.72 -49.19 24.83
CA VAL A 197 14.94 -47.84 24.33
C VAL A 197 13.93 -46.87 24.96
N ARG A 198 14.43 -45.75 25.48
CA ARG A 198 13.59 -44.64 26.01
C ARG A 198 13.97 -43.36 25.32
N LEU A 199 12.97 -42.53 25.07
CA LEU A 199 13.14 -41.20 24.52
C LEU A 199 13.36 -40.20 25.65
N GLU A 200 14.30 -39.28 25.48
CA GLU A 200 14.58 -38.25 26.50
C GLU A 200 13.60 -37.06 26.37
N PRO A 201 12.77 -36.77 27.40
CA PRO A 201 11.81 -35.67 27.34
C PRO A 201 12.45 -34.29 27.25
N ASN A 202 13.74 -34.17 27.58
CA ASN A 202 14.46 -32.89 27.57
C ASN A 202 15.06 -32.54 26.21
N THR A 203 15.07 -33.46 25.24
CA THR A 203 15.58 -33.25 23.88
C THR A 203 14.51 -32.77 22.91
N VAL A 204 13.26 -32.71 23.34
CA VAL A 204 12.12 -32.30 22.51
C VAL A 204 11.50 -31.00 23.02
N PRO A 205 10.83 -30.24 22.15
CA PRO A 205 10.03 -29.09 22.56
C PRO A 205 9.00 -29.42 23.65
N ALA A 206 8.62 -28.39 24.45
CA ALA A 206 7.75 -28.58 25.60
C ALA A 206 6.39 -29.20 25.21
N GLU A 207 5.90 -28.88 24.02
CA GLU A 207 4.64 -29.38 23.46
C GLU A 207 4.66 -30.90 23.19
N LEU A 208 5.84 -31.48 22.98
CA LEU A 208 6.01 -32.91 22.68
C LEU A 208 6.38 -33.74 23.90
N LYS A 209 6.68 -33.13 25.06
CA LYS A 209 7.07 -33.86 26.28
C LYS A 209 6.02 -34.88 26.71
N THR A 210 4.75 -34.47 26.74
CA THR A 210 3.65 -35.36 27.11
C THR A 210 3.53 -36.56 26.18
N LEU A 211 3.83 -36.39 24.89
CA LEU A 211 3.86 -37.48 23.92
C LEU A 211 5.00 -38.43 24.18
N VAL A 212 6.19 -37.92 24.48
CA VAL A 212 7.40 -38.72 24.84
C VAL A 212 7.16 -39.53 26.11
N ASP A 213 6.58 -38.93 27.15
CA ASP A 213 6.24 -39.62 28.40
C ASP A 213 5.21 -40.73 28.18
N SER A 214 4.18 -40.47 27.39
CA SER A 214 3.16 -41.46 27.04
C SER A 214 3.73 -42.62 26.24
N PHE A 215 4.65 -42.35 25.31
CA PHE A 215 5.37 -43.35 24.55
C PHE A 215 6.25 -44.20 25.46
N ASN A 216 7.10 -43.61 26.31
CA ASN A 216 7.96 -44.31 27.24
C ASN A 216 7.16 -45.21 28.20
N HIS A 217 5.99 -44.76 28.66
CA HIS A 217 5.10 -45.54 29.49
C HIS A 217 4.50 -46.74 28.74
N MET A 218 4.13 -46.55 27.46
CA MET A 218 3.63 -47.64 26.60
C MET A 218 4.73 -48.71 26.39
N ILE A 219 5.95 -48.30 26.06
CA ILE A 219 7.08 -49.22 25.85
C ILE A 219 7.39 -49.99 27.13
N GLY A 220 7.36 -49.33 28.31
CA GLY A 220 7.53 -50.02 29.61
C GLY A 220 6.51 -51.12 29.83
N ARG A 221 5.24 -50.88 29.53
CA ARG A 221 4.18 -51.91 29.64
C ARG A 221 4.36 -53.04 28.66
N LEU A 222 4.86 -52.78 27.45
CA LEU A 222 5.16 -53.81 26.45
C LEU A 222 6.34 -54.67 26.92
N GLU A 223 7.41 -54.08 27.45
CA GLU A 223 8.56 -54.75 28.01
C GLU A 223 8.16 -55.69 29.15
N ASP A 224 7.38 -55.21 30.15
CA ASP A 224 6.87 -56.01 31.26
C ASP A 224 6.01 -57.18 30.78
N SER A 225 5.17 -56.94 29.78
CA SER A 225 4.32 -58.01 29.22
C SER A 225 5.12 -59.06 28.49
N PHE A 226 6.18 -58.68 27.77
CA PHE A 226 7.06 -59.58 27.05
C PHE A 226 7.91 -60.41 28.01
N VAL A 227 8.42 -59.80 29.06
CA VAL A 227 9.17 -60.54 30.14
C VAL A 227 8.28 -61.59 30.79
N ARG A 228 7.03 -61.27 31.15
CA ARG A 228 6.09 -62.26 31.69
C ARG A 228 5.78 -63.40 30.73
N LEU A 229 5.59 -63.08 29.44
CA LEU A 229 5.35 -64.13 28.43
C LEU A 229 6.57 -65.05 28.25
N SER A 230 7.77 -64.50 28.28
CA SER A 230 9.04 -65.26 28.21
C SER A 230 9.22 -66.21 29.39
N TYR A 231 8.97 -65.75 30.61
CA TYR A 231 8.99 -66.59 31.83
C TYR A 231 7.94 -67.71 31.73
N PHE A 232 6.71 -67.40 31.30
CA PHE A 232 5.64 -68.39 31.15
C PHE A 232 6.04 -69.47 30.11
N SER A 233 6.64 -69.09 28.99
CA SER A 233 7.09 -70.00 27.95
C SER A 233 8.27 -70.89 28.42
N ALA A 234 9.17 -70.37 29.28
CA ALA A 234 10.28 -71.10 29.85
C ALA A 234 9.80 -72.11 30.89
N ASP A 235 8.73 -71.80 31.63
CA ASP A 235 8.22 -72.73 32.71
C ASP A 235 7.42 -73.89 32.12
N ILE A 236 6.83 -73.75 30.92
CA ILE A 236 6.06 -74.77 30.22
C ILE A 236 7.01 -75.77 29.45
N ALA A 237 8.18 -75.31 29.02
CA ALA A 237 9.11 -76.10 28.21
C ALA A 237 9.64 -77.39 28.90
N PRO A 238 9.85 -77.51 30.24
CA PRO A 238 10.27 -78.74 30.90
C PRO A 238 9.14 -79.74 31.10
N GLU A 239 7.83 -79.33 31.11
CA GLU A 239 6.74 -80.29 31.37
C GLU A 239 6.32 -81.11 30.11
N LEU A 240 6.87 -80.78 28.92
CA LEU A 240 6.60 -81.48 27.67
C LEU A 240 7.68 -82.48 27.22
N ARG A 241 8.58 -82.86 28.12
CA ARG A 241 9.62 -83.81 27.88
C ARG A 241 9.40 -85.12 28.69
#